data_d75d8c103d043524d58b940ead38c03a
#
_entry.id   d75d8c103d043524d58b940ead38c03a
#
_cell.length_a   1.000
_cell.length_b   1.000
_cell.length_c   1.000
_cell.angle_alpha   90.00
_cell.angle_beta   90.00
_cell.angle_gamma   90.00
#
_symmetry.space_group_name_H-M   'P 1'
#
loop_
_entity.id
_entity.type
_entity.pdbx_description
1 polymer ?
#
loop_
_entity_poly.entity_id
_entity_poly.type
_entity_poly.pdbx_seq_one_letter_code
_entity_poly.pdbx_strand_id
1 'polypeptide(L)'
;MADIKPAEVSAILREQLSGFRSEAELQEVGTVLQVGDGIARIYGMNGVQYGELIEFAGGMQGIALNLEEDNVGAVLLGRSSSVKEGDTVRRLGKIASVKVGDGMVGRVIDTLGQPIDGKGPIAGELFEMPIERKAPGVIFRQPVTEPLQTGIKAVDAMIPIGRGQRELIIGDRQTGKTTVAIDTIINQREFYDRGEPVYCIYVAIGQKGSTVAGIVKKLEDAGAMAYTTVVASNASDPAPMQFYAPMTGAAVGEYFRDLGKPALIVYDDLSKQAVAYREVSLLLRRPPGREAYPGDVFYLHSRLLERAAKIIADDNIAKQMNDLPASLKDKVKGGGSLTALPIIETQAGDVSAYIPTNVISITDGQIFLEGDLFNSGIRPAINVGISVSRVGGSAQIKSMKKVAGTLKLDQAQYRELEAFAKFGSDLDTATKNVLDKGARNVEILKQKEGDPYPVEKQIAIIYVGVKGLIQNVPINQVKNFEKDYLTVLEAKHADTLVALKAGKYTDEIEAVLTKVAKEVAEKF
;
A
#
# COMPACT_ATOMS: atom_id res chain seq x y z
N MET A 1 -33.86 -18.24 -3.72
CA MET A 1 -32.97 -19.35 -3.35
C MET A 1 -33.80 -20.34 -2.55
N ALA A 2 -33.79 -21.60 -2.96
CA ALA A 2 -34.60 -22.61 -2.29
C ALA A 2 -33.97 -22.97 -0.94
N ASP A 3 -34.79 -23.03 0.10
CA ASP A 3 -34.39 -23.63 1.37
C ASP A 3 -33.99 -25.09 1.11
N ILE A 4 -32.87 -25.49 1.70
CA ILE A 4 -32.41 -26.89 1.62
C ILE A 4 -33.51 -27.74 2.26
N LYS A 5 -34.19 -28.56 1.45
CA LYS A 5 -35.26 -29.39 1.96
C LYS A 5 -34.67 -30.55 2.81
N PRO A 6 -35.24 -30.85 3.99
CA PRO A 6 -34.80 -31.97 4.82
C PRO A 6 -34.73 -33.31 4.07
N ALA A 7 -35.53 -33.45 3.01
CA ALA A 7 -35.52 -34.62 2.14
C ALA A 7 -34.25 -34.77 1.30
N GLU A 8 -33.59 -33.68 0.89
CA GLU A 8 -32.35 -33.71 0.12
C GLU A 8 -31.17 -34.11 1.01
N VAL A 9 -31.13 -33.57 2.23
CA VAL A 9 -30.15 -33.99 3.26
C VAL A 9 -30.31 -35.48 3.60
N SER A 10 -31.55 -35.95 3.73
CA SER A 10 -31.85 -37.36 4.00
C SER A 10 -31.46 -38.29 2.85
N ALA A 11 -31.57 -37.87 1.59
CA ALA A 11 -31.13 -38.63 0.43
C ALA A 11 -29.60 -38.79 0.39
N ILE A 12 -28.88 -37.68 0.61
CA ILE A 12 -27.40 -37.70 0.68
C ILE A 12 -26.90 -38.55 1.84
N LEU A 13 -27.54 -38.46 3.02
CA LEU A 13 -27.22 -39.29 4.19
C LEU A 13 -27.42 -40.78 3.91
N ARG A 14 -28.48 -41.18 3.22
CA ARG A 14 -28.72 -42.59 2.87
C ARG A 14 -27.70 -43.11 1.86
N GLU A 15 -27.28 -42.32 0.92
CA GLU A 15 -26.26 -42.66 -0.09
C GLU A 15 -24.88 -42.81 0.56
N GLN A 16 -24.51 -41.93 1.50
CA GLN A 16 -23.27 -42.03 2.26
C GLN A 16 -23.23 -43.19 3.28
N LEU A 17 -24.35 -43.49 3.91
CA LEU A 17 -24.48 -44.65 4.83
C LEU A 17 -24.44 -46.00 4.11
N SER A 18 -24.75 -46.05 2.81
CA SER A 18 -24.69 -47.30 2.03
C SER A 18 -23.25 -47.70 1.63
N GLY A 19 -22.29 -46.74 1.72
CA GLY A 19 -20.88 -47.02 1.53
C GLY A 19 -20.13 -46.94 2.86
N PHE A 20 -19.81 -48.08 3.45
CA PHE A 20 -19.11 -48.23 4.74
C PHE A 20 -17.85 -47.34 4.81
N ARG A 21 -17.99 -46.11 5.38
CA ARG A 21 -16.85 -45.24 5.71
C ARG A 21 -16.70 -45.15 7.22
N SER A 22 -15.46 -45.18 7.73
CA SER A 22 -15.22 -45.06 9.18
C SER A 22 -15.61 -43.65 9.67
N GLU A 23 -16.02 -43.50 10.94
CA GLU A 23 -16.36 -42.19 11.54
C GLU A 23 -15.24 -41.15 11.37
N ALA A 24 -13.98 -41.59 11.35
CA ALA A 24 -12.82 -40.72 11.11
C ALA A 24 -12.79 -40.17 9.69
N GLU A 25 -13.15 -40.95 8.65
CA GLU A 25 -13.23 -40.49 7.27
C GLU A 25 -14.40 -39.52 7.03
N LEU A 26 -15.52 -39.71 7.74
CA LEU A 26 -16.70 -38.83 7.67
C LEU A 26 -16.43 -37.42 8.25
N GLN A 27 -15.46 -37.27 9.16
CA GLN A 27 -15.08 -35.98 9.73
C GLN A 27 -14.16 -35.15 8.80
N GLU A 28 -13.48 -35.79 7.88
CA GLU A 28 -12.50 -35.14 6.97
C GLU A 28 -13.03 -34.85 5.56
N VAL A 29 -14.18 -35.41 5.22
CA VAL A 29 -14.78 -35.32 3.88
C VAL A 29 -16.18 -34.73 3.97
N GLY A 30 -16.47 -33.81 3.06
CA GLY A 30 -17.80 -33.23 2.88
C GLY A 30 -18.31 -33.40 1.47
N THR A 31 -19.58 -33.00 1.25
CA THR A 31 -20.24 -33.03 -0.04
C THR A 31 -20.75 -31.64 -0.38
N VAL A 32 -20.52 -31.16 -1.61
CA VAL A 32 -21.04 -29.89 -2.09
C VAL A 32 -22.57 -29.95 -2.22
N LEU A 33 -23.26 -29.14 -1.43
CA LEU A 33 -24.72 -28.99 -1.51
C LEU A 33 -25.14 -28.00 -2.58
N GLN A 34 -24.37 -26.91 -2.71
CA GLN A 34 -24.66 -25.83 -3.65
C GLN A 34 -23.36 -25.14 -4.03
N VAL A 35 -23.20 -24.75 -5.28
CA VAL A 35 -22.06 -23.97 -5.78
C VAL A 35 -22.55 -22.89 -6.73
N GLY A 36 -21.96 -21.70 -6.64
CA GLY A 36 -22.23 -20.56 -7.54
C GLY A 36 -21.48 -19.31 -7.10
N ASP A 37 -21.14 -18.46 -8.07
CA ASP A 37 -20.54 -17.14 -7.82
C ASP A 37 -19.30 -17.14 -6.93
N GLY A 38 -18.45 -18.18 -7.02
CA GLY A 38 -17.23 -18.31 -6.22
C GLY A 38 -17.45 -18.80 -4.80
N ILE A 39 -18.65 -19.25 -4.44
CA ILE A 39 -19.00 -19.79 -3.10
C ILE A 39 -19.49 -21.23 -3.26
N ALA A 40 -19.14 -22.08 -2.28
CA ALA A 40 -19.70 -23.42 -2.11
C ALA A 40 -20.30 -23.57 -0.72
N ARG A 41 -21.44 -24.27 -0.62
CA ARG A 41 -22.01 -24.76 0.62
C ARG A 41 -21.78 -26.27 0.69
N ILE A 42 -21.23 -26.72 1.80
CA ILE A 42 -20.72 -28.07 1.95
C ILE A 42 -21.40 -28.69 3.16
N TYR A 43 -21.91 -29.91 3.02
CA TYR A 43 -22.42 -30.71 4.10
C TYR A 43 -21.32 -31.59 4.67
N GLY A 44 -21.32 -31.80 5.98
CA GLY A 44 -20.27 -32.55 6.70
C GLY A 44 -19.08 -31.65 7.07
N MET A 45 -17.90 -32.25 7.24
CA MET A 45 -16.67 -31.54 7.63
C MET A 45 -16.77 -30.91 9.04
N ASN A 46 -17.37 -31.63 10.02
CA ASN A 46 -17.64 -31.07 11.35
C ASN A 46 -16.40 -30.61 12.13
N GLY A 47 -15.22 -31.10 11.76
CA GLY A 47 -13.95 -30.71 12.38
C GLY A 47 -13.22 -29.56 11.66
N VAL A 48 -13.79 -28.97 10.58
CA VAL A 48 -13.13 -27.88 9.83
C VAL A 48 -13.02 -26.62 10.68
N GLN A 49 -11.91 -25.90 10.53
CA GLN A 49 -11.67 -24.63 11.21
C GLN A 49 -11.93 -23.44 10.30
N TYR A 50 -12.26 -22.29 10.89
CA TYR A 50 -12.34 -21.04 10.16
C TYR A 50 -10.99 -20.70 9.53
N GLY A 51 -10.97 -20.36 8.24
CA GLY A 51 -9.75 -20.08 7.49
C GLY A 51 -8.97 -21.33 7.02
N GLU A 52 -9.50 -22.52 7.25
CA GLU A 52 -8.86 -23.77 6.81
C GLU A 52 -8.99 -23.94 5.29
N LEU A 53 -7.90 -24.41 4.66
CA LEU A 53 -7.91 -24.82 3.27
C LEU A 53 -8.65 -26.15 3.11
N ILE A 54 -9.50 -26.18 2.10
CA ILE A 54 -10.24 -27.35 1.65
C ILE A 54 -9.97 -27.59 0.17
N GLU A 55 -10.05 -28.84 -0.27
CA GLU A 55 -9.81 -29.23 -1.65
C GLU A 55 -11.06 -29.90 -2.22
N PHE A 56 -11.53 -29.36 -3.34
CA PHE A 56 -12.63 -29.91 -4.14
C PHE A 56 -12.13 -30.94 -5.15
N ALA A 57 -13.06 -31.72 -5.69
CA ALA A 57 -12.75 -32.61 -6.80
C ALA A 57 -12.03 -31.87 -7.94
N GLY A 58 -10.96 -32.47 -8.48
CA GLY A 58 -10.16 -31.83 -9.52
C GLY A 58 -9.04 -30.91 -9.01
N GLY A 59 -8.79 -30.84 -7.68
CA GLY A 59 -7.68 -30.07 -7.08
C GLY A 59 -7.95 -28.57 -6.89
N MET A 60 -9.19 -28.12 -7.10
CA MET A 60 -9.60 -26.76 -6.77
C MET A 60 -9.52 -26.56 -5.26
N GLN A 61 -8.89 -25.45 -4.83
CA GLN A 61 -8.83 -25.08 -3.43
C GLN A 61 -9.92 -24.10 -3.05
N GLY A 62 -10.31 -24.12 -1.78
CA GLY A 62 -11.20 -23.15 -1.17
C GLY A 62 -10.83 -22.89 0.28
N ILE A 63 -11.46 -21.89 0.88
CA ILE A 63 -11.27 -21.53 2.29
C ILE A 63 -12.62 -21.56 2.99
N ALA A 64 -12.70 -22.27 4.12
CA ALA A 64 -13.88 -22.30 4.97
C ALA A 64 -14.05 -20.98 5.73
N LEU A 65 -15.17 -20.28 5.52
CA LEU A 65 -15.44 -18.95 6.10
C LEU A 65 -16.69 -18.86 6.95
N ASN A 66 -17.70 -19.69 6.71
CA ASN A 66 -18.88 -19.79 7.55
C ASN A 66 -18.98 -21.22 8.09
N LEU A 67 -19.03 -21.34 9.41
CA LEU A 67 -19.21 -22.61 10.08
C LEU A 67 -20.61 -22.60 10.71
N GLU A 68 -21.56 -23.25 10.05
CA GLU A 68 -22.93 -23.38 10.52
C GLU A 68 -23.14 -24.78 11.06
N GLU A 69 -24.23 -25.01 11.81
CA GLU A 69 -24.53 -26.30 12.44
C GLU A 69 -24.64 -27.45 11.42
N ASP A 70 -25.26 -27.14 10.26
CA ASP A 70 -25.58 -28.15 9.23
C ASP A 70 -24.65 -28.10 8.02
N ASN A 71 -23.91 -26.99 7.83
CA ASN A 71 -23.11 -26.79 6.64
C ASN A 71 -21.93 -25.85 6.86
N VAL A 72 -20.99 -25.92 5.92
CA VAL A 72 -19.82 -25.05 5.85
C VAL A 72 -19.93 -24.19 4.59
N GLY A 73 -19.90 -22.87 4.76
CA GLY A 73 -19.78 -21.92 3.66
C GLY A 73 -18.30 -21.68 3.34
N ALA A 74 -17.92 -21.99 2.12
CA ALA A 74 -16.54 -21.83 1.66
C ALA A 74 -16.46 -20.92 0.42
N VAL A 75 -15.36 -20.19 0.31
CA VAL A 75 -15.01 -19.44 -0.90
C VAL A 75 -14.09 -20.27 -1.78
N LEU A 76 -14.29 -20.21 -3.08
CA LEU A 76 -13.48 -20.90 -4.07
C LEU A 76 -12.30 -20.00 -4.50
N LEU A 77 -11.11 -20.55 -4.48
CA LEU A 77 -9.90 -19.86 -4.93
C LEU A 77 -9.65 -20.11 -6.42
N GLY A 78 -10.68 -19.86 -7.24
CA GLY A 78 -10.64 -20.07 -8.68
C GLY A 78 -12.03 -20.00 -9.31
N ARG A 79 -12.15 -20.48 -10.55
CA ARG A 79 -13.43 -20.46 -11.28
C ARG A 79 -14.37 -21.57 -10.79
N SER A 80 -15.55 -21.19 -10.36
CA SER A 80 -16.58 -22.12 -9.84
C SER A 80 -17.06 -23.18 -10.85
N SER A 81 -16.80 -22.96 -12.16
CA SER A 81 -17.22 -23.89 -13.22
C SER A 81 -16.62 -25.30 -13.14
N SER A 82 -15.55 -25.49 -12.37
CA SER A 82 -14.91 -26.79 -12.17
C SER A 82 -15.49 -27.61 -11.00
N VAL A 83 -16.36 -27.00 -10.17
CA VAL A 83 -16.98 -27.64 -9.01
C VAL A 83 -18.47 -27.82 -9.26
N LYS A 84 -19.02 -28.98 -8.89
CA LYS A 84 -20.43 -29.34 -9.09
C LYS A 84 -21.08 -29.73 -7.77
N GLU A 85 -22.40 -29.61 -7.72
CA GLU A 85 -23.22 -30.17 -6.65
C GLU A 85 -23.02 -31.70 -6.60
N GLY A 86 -22.86 -32.24 -5.39
CA GLY A 86 -22.55 -33.63 -5.17
C GLY A 86 -21.06 -33.98 -5.16
N ASP A 87 -20.17 -33.04 -5.57
CA ASP A 87 -18.72 -33.28 -5.53
C ASP A 87 -18.22 -33.47 -4.09
N THR A 88 -17.21 -34.31 -3.96
CA THR A 88 -16.54 -34.55 -2.68
C THR A 88 -15.55 -33.44 -2.38
N VAL A 89 -15.54 -32.97 -1.13
CA VAL A 89 -14.61 -31.96 -0.61
C VAL A 89 -13.80 -32.55 0.53
N ARG A 90 -12.50 -32.32 0.56
CA ARG A 90 -11.58 -32.84 1.57
C ARG A 90 -10.95 -31.68 2.36
N ARG A 91 -10.83 -31.86 3.67
CA ARG A 91 -10.02 -30.98 4.52
C ARG A 91 -8.54 -31.18 4.23
N LEU A 92 -7.77 -30.09 4.26
CA LEU A 92 -6.32 -30.17 4.16
C LEU A 92 -5.61 -30.08 5.51
N GLY A 93 -6.36 -29.77 6.60
CA GLY A 93 -5.80 -29.62 7.95
C GLY A 93 -4.81 -28.46 8.08
N LYS A 94 -4.86 -27.50 7.17
CA LYS A 94 -3.95 -26.36 7.12
C LYS A 94 -4.74 -25.07 6.97
N ILE A 95 -4.35 -24.05 7.72
CA ILE A 95 -4.85 -22.68 7.52
C ILE A 95 -4.31 -22.14 6.20
N ALA A 96 -5.12 -21.32 5.52
CA ALA A 96 -4.76 -20.72 4.25
C ALA A 96 -3.41 -20.01 4.32
N SER A 97 -2.47 -20.44 3.50
CA SER A 97 -1.09 -19.95 3.48
C SER A 97 -0.58 -19.81 2.05
N VAL A 98 0.42 -18.98 1.88
CA VAL A 98 1.11 -18.74 0.61
C VAL A 98 2.59 -19.06 0.78
N LYS A 99 3.20 -19.64 -0.25
CA LYS A 99 4.65 -19.91 -0.27
C LYS A 99 5.39 -18.65 -0.67
N VAL A 100 6.27 -18.16 0.20
CA VAL A 100 7.02 -16.90 0.04
C VAL A 100 8.51 -17.14 0.19
N GLY A 101 9.33 -16.42 -0.59
CA GLY A 101 10.78 -16.49 -0.51
C GLY A 101 11.46 -15.41 -1.37
N ASP A 102 12.78 -15.32 -1.30
CA ASP A 102 13.56 -14.32 -2.06
C ASP A 102 13.35 -14.42 -3.57
N GLY A 103 13.03 -15.62 -4.08
CA GLY A 103 12.75 -15.83 -5.51
C GLY A 103 11.48 -15.15 -6.04
N MET A 104 10.66 -14.55 -5.17
CA MET A 104 9.50 -13.76 -5.58
C MET A 104 9.86 -12.35 -6.06
N VAL A 105 11.04 -11.86 -5.73
CA VAL A 105 11.51 -10.55 -6.21
C VAL A 105 11.64 -10.58 -7.73
N GLY A 106 11.12 -9.56 -8.39
CA GLY A 106 11.10 -9.46 -9.84
C GLY A 106 9.97 -10.24 -10.54
N ARG A 107 9.07 -10.85 -9.77
CA ARG A 107 8.00 -11.70 -10.28
C ARG A 107 6.62 -11.04 -10.18
N VAL A 108 5.73 -11.49 -11.05
CA VAL A 108 4.29 -11.19 -10.98
C VAL A 108 3.58 -12.48 -10.59
N ILE A 109 2.86 -12.44 -9.47
CA ILE A 109 2.16 -13.59 -8.90
C ILE A 109 0.66 -13.29 -8.75
N ASP A 110 -0.13 -14.34 -8.67
CA ASP A 110 -1.55 -14.26 -8.33
C ASP A 110 -1.81 -14.26 -6.80
N THR A 111 -3.06 -14.26 -6.41
CA THR A 111 -3.50 -14.32 -5.00
C THR A 111 -3.03 -15.59 -4.27
N LEU A 112 -2.77 -16.68 -4.98
CA LEU A 112 -2.28 -17.94 -4.43
C LEU A 112 -0.75 -18.03 -4.39
N GLY A 113 -0.04 -16.96 -4.79
CA GLY A 113 1.41 -16.95 -4.88
C GLY A 113 1.96 -17.68 -6.12
N GLN A 114 1.10 -18.03 -7.09
CA GLN A 114 1.54 -18.68 -8.32
C GLN A 114 2.06 -17.65 -9.32
N PRO A 115 3.18 -17.90 -10.00
CA PRO A 115 3.71 -16.98 -11.00
C PRO A 115 2.79 -16.92 -12.23
N ILE A 116 2.48 -15.70 -12.68
CA ILE A 116 1.63 -15.42 -13.85
C ILE A 116 2.38 -14.61 -14.93
N ASP A 117 3.68 -14.43 -14.76
CA ASP A 117 4.56 -13.66 -15.64
C ASP A 117 5.22 -14.47 -16.78
N GLY A 118 4.91 -15.76 -16.90
CA GLY A 118 5.49 -16.63 -17.91
C GLY A 118 6.98 -16.98 -17.70
N LYS A 119 7.58 -16.58 -16.58
CA LYS A 119 9.01 -16.81 -16.28
C LYS A 119 9.27 -18.16 -15.57
N GLY A 120 8.31 -19.09 -15.59
CA GLY A 120 8.42 -20.39 -14.94
C GLY A 120 8.25 -20.36 -13.41
N PRO A 121 8.48 -21.49 -12.73
CA PRO A 121 8.32 -21.60 -11.28
C PRO A 121 9.20 -20.62 -10.51
N ILE A 122 8.78 -20.27 -9.29
CA ILE A 122 9.59 -19.44 -8.39
C ILE A 122 10.75 -20.27 -7.86
N ALA A 123 11.97 -19.74 -8.05
CA ALA A 123 13.21 -20.41 -7.64
C ALA A 123 13.54 -20.14 -6.16
N GLY A 124 14.38 -20.99 -5.58
CA GLY A 124 14.89 -20.83 -4.23
C GLY A 124 14.06 -21.49 -3.14
N GLU A 125 14.44 -21.22 -1.89
CA GLU A 125 13.74 -21.73 -0.71
C GLU A 125 12.44 -20.93 -0.49
N LEU A 126 11.34 -21.63 -0.29
CA LEU A 126 10.03 -21.06 -0.06
C LEU A 126 9.49 -21.47 1.31
N PHE A 127 8.91 -20.52 2.03
CA PHE A 127 8.34 -20.67 3.36
C PHE A 127 6.82 -20.53 3.30
N GLU A 128 6.08 -21.41 3.98
CA GLU A 128 4.63 -21.27 4.09
C GLU A 128 4.28 -20.15 5.08
N MET A 129 3.76 -19.03 4.55
CA MET A 129 3.32 -17.88 5.35
C MET A 129 1.79 -17.85 5.42
N PRO A 130 1.19 -17.76 6.62
CA PRO A 130 -0.27 -17.61 6.74
C PRO A 130 -0.76 -16.37 5.99
N ILE A 131 -1.80 -16.51 5.18
CA ILE A 131 -2.42 -15.38 4.47
C ILE A 131 -3.05 -14.42 5.48
N GLU A 132 -3.81 -14.96 6.45
CA GLU A 132 -4.32 -14.20 7.58
C GLU A 132 -3.43 -14.47 8.81
N ARG A 133 -2.63 -13.47 9.16
CA ARG A 133 -1.73 -13.53 10.30
C ARG A 133 -2.04 -12.40 11.27
N LYS A 134 -1.98 -12.68 12.55
CA LYS A 134 -2.15 -11.67 13.59
C LYS A 134 -1.02 -10.63 13.52
N ALA A 135 -1.39 -9.36 13.56
CA ALA A 135 -0.44 -8.26 13.58
C ALA A 135 0.51 -8.34 14.78
N PRO A 136 1.77 -7.86 14.65
CA PRO A 136 2.70 -7.80 15.78
C PRO A 136 2.11 -7.02 16.95
N GLY A 137 2.15 -7.60 18.15
CA GLY A 137 1.72 -6.94 19.38
C GLY A 137 2.64 -5.78 19.78
N VAL A 138 2.23 -5.02 20.80
CA VAL A 138 2.95 -3.79 21.25
C VAL A 138 4.41 -4.06 21.60
N ILE A 139 4.70 -5.17 22.27
CA ILE A 139 6.08 -5.53 22.70
C ILE A 139 7.04 -5.81 21.54
N PHE A 140 6.51 -6.12 20.36
CA PHE A 140 7.29 -6.42 19.16
C PHE A 140 7.56 -5.20 18.28
N ARG A 141 7.00 -4.03 18.65
CA ARG A 141 7.11 -2.79 17.87
C ARG A 141 8.09 -1.81 18.50
N GLN A 142 8.67 -0.99 17.66
CA GLN A 142 9.41 0.21 18.10
C GLN A 142 8.91 1.45 17.35
N PRO A 143 9.20 2.67 17.88
CA PRO A 143 8.80 3.91 17.22
C PRO A 143 9.33 4.04 15.81
N VAL A 144 8.55 4.69 14.94
CA VAL A 144 8.93 5.00 13.56
C VAL A 144 9.78 6.27 13.57
N THR A 145 11.06 6.15 13.24
CA THR A 145 12.03 7.25 13.25
C THR A 145 12.90 7.32 11.98
N GLU A 146 12.82 6.28 11.13
CA GLU A 146 13.58 6.21 9.89
C GLU A 146 12.71 6.69 8.73
N PRO A 147 13.19 7.64 7.87
CA PRO A 147 12.42 8.09 6.73
C PRO A 147 12.31 7.01 5.65
N LEU A 148 11.13 6.94 5.03
CA LEU A 148 10.92 6.34 3.72
C LEU A 148 10.92 7.47 2.70
N GLN A 149 11.99 7.64 1.94
CA GLN A 149 12.07 8.69 0.93
C GLN A 149 11.19 8.33 -0.27
N THR A 150 10.20 9.16 -0.56
CA THR A 150 9.30 8.94 -1.70
C THR A 150 9.87 9.50 -3.00
N GLY A 151 10.82 10.41 -2.90
CA GLY A 151 11.34 11.15 -4.05
C GLY A 151 10.39 12.25 -4.55
N ILE A 152 9.27 12.46 -3.87
CA ILE A 152 8.26 13.46 -4.20
C ILE A 152 8.41 14.64 -3.25
N LYS A 153 8.84 15.79 -3.78
CA LYS A 153 9.14 16.99 -2.98
C LYS A 153 8.03 17.38 -2.01
N ALA A 154 6.79 17.38 -2.49
CA ALA A 154 5.64 17.76 -1.67
C ALA A 154 5.37 16.78 -0.53
N VAL A 155 5.59 15.47 -0.74
CA VAL A 155 5.40 14.44 0.28
C VAL A 155 6.54 14.50 1.30
N ASP A 156 7.78 14.36 0.86
CA ASP A 156 8.94 14.25 1.75
C ASP A 156 9.14 15.51 2.61
N ALA A 157 8.72 16.69 2.10
CA ALA A 157 8.82 17.95 2.82
C ALA A 157 7.68 18.22 3.80
N MET A 158 6.42 17.90 3.43
CA MET A 158 5.24 18.35 4.17
C MET A 158 4.43 17.22 4.83
N ILE A 159 4.55 16.00 4.30
CA ILE A 159 3.79 14.82 4.73
C ILE A 159 4.74 13.61 4.78
N PRO A 160 5.84 13.68 5.56
CA PRO A 160 6.87 12.66 5.52
C PRO A 160 6.36 11.30 5.99
N ILE A 161 6.86 10.26 5.32
CA ILE A 161 6.51 8.87 5.60
C ILE A 161 7.72 8.19 6.26
N GLY A 162 7.48 7.46 7.34
CA GLY A 162 8.50 6.67 8.01
C GLY A 162 8.41 5.17 7.71
N ARG A 163 9.52 4.48 7.83
CA ARG A 163 9.59 3.02 7.67
C ARG A 163 8.81 2.31 8.78
N GLY A 164 7.75 1.62 8.40
CA GLY A 164 6.80 0.98 9.33
C GLY A 164 5.50 1.76 9.55
N GLN A 165 5.34 2.92 8.91
CA GLN A 165 4.13 3.74 8.93
C GLN A 165 3.08 3.23 7.93
N ARG A 166 1.82 3.56 8.19
CA ARG A 166 0.68 3.39 7.28
C ARG A 166 0.22 4.76 6.83
N GLU A 167 0.50 5.12 5.59
CA GLU A 167 0.09 6.41 5.03
C GLU A 167 -0.90 6.20 3.89
N LEU A 168 -2.12 6.70 4.07
CA LEU A 168 -3.20 6.55 3.10
C LEU A 168 -2.99 7.50 1.92
N ILE A 169 -3.15 7.01 0.69
CA ILE A 169 -3.28 7.82 -0.52
C ILE A 169 -4.75 7.83 -0.92
N ILE A 170 -5.39 8.98 -0.87
CA ILE A 170 -6.84 9.10 -1.07
C ILE A 170 -7.18 10.20 -2.07
N GLY A 171 -8.20 10.00 -2.88
CA GLY A 171 -8.68 10.99 -3.86
C GLY A 171 -9.56 10.36 -4.94
N ASP A 172 -10.12 11.20 -5.78
CA ASP A 172 -10.99 10.78 -6.87
C ASP A 172 -10.24 9.99 -7.95
N ARG A 173 -11.01 9.40 -8.85
CA ARG A 173 -10.45 8.69 -10.00
C ARG A 173 -9.56 9.60 -10.84
N GLN A 174 -8.43 9.08 -11.30
CA GLN A 174 -7.47 9.80 -12.18
C GLN A 174 -6.80 11.04 -11.56
N THR A 175 -6.72 11.15 -10.24
CA THR A 175 -6.00 12.25 -9.54
C THR A 175 -4.51 11.99 -9.34
N GLY A 176 -3.99 10.84 -9.81
CA GLY A 176 -2.57 10.48 -9.71
C GLY A 176 -2.20 9.63 -8.49
N LYS A 177 -3.18 8.96 -7.82
CA LYS A 177 -2.92 8.10 -6.65
C LYS A 177 -1.89 7.00 -6.95
N THR A 178 -2.13 6.21 -7.99
CA THR A 178 -1.21 5.16 -8.44
C THR A 178 0.15 5.73 -8.82
N THR A 179 0.20 6.91 -9.45
CA THR A 179 1.45 7.58 -9.81
C THR A 179 2.31 7.89 -8.59
N VAL A 180 1.74 8.46 -7.53
CA VAL A 180 2.45 8.72 -6.27
C VAL A 180 3.04 7.44 -5.68
N ALA A 181 2.28 6.34 -5.69
CA ALA A 181 2.74 5.06 -5.18
C ALA A 181 3.86 4.46 -6.04
N ILE A 182 3.72 4.49 -7.36
CA ILE A 182 4.73 3.94 -8.29
C ILE A 182 6.02 4.77 -8.26
N ASP A 183 5.93 6.09 -8.22
CA ASP A 183 7.12 6.95 -8.11
C ASP A 183 7.85 6.73 -6.78
N THR A 184 7.11 6.45 -5.69
CA THR A 184 7.70 6.02 -4.42
C THR A 184 8.48 4.71 -4.55
N ILE A 185 7.94 3.71 -5.26
CA ILE A 185 8.64 2.45 -5.54
C ILE A 185 9.90 2.71 -6.38
N ILE A 186 9.79 3.50 -7.45
CA ILE A 186 10.92 3.83 -8.34
C ILE A 186 12.05 4.51 -7.56
N ASN A 187 11.72 5.39 -6.62
CA ASN A 187 12.72 6.10 -5.81
C ASN A 187 13.55 5.17 -4.91
N GLN A 188 13.09 3.95 -4.62
CA GLN A 188 13.85 2.98 -3.81
C GLN A 188 15.06 2.40 -4.57
N ARG A 189 15.22 2.70 -5.86
CA ARG A 189 16.36 2.28 -6.67
C ARG A 189 17.70 2.70 -6.08
N GLU A 190 17.79 3.91 -5.55
CA GLU A 190 19.00 4.42 -4.93
C GLU A 190 19.48 3.53 -3.75
N PHE A 191 18.53 3.04 -2.95
CA PHE A 191 18.83 2.13 -1.83
C PHE A 191 19.25 0.74 -2.34
N TYR A 192 18.60 0.25 -3.39
CA TYR A 192 18.98 -1.01 -4.03
C TYR A 192 20.40 -0.96 -4.60
N ASP A 193 20.75 0.09 -5.33
CA ASP A 193 22.07 0.27 -5.94
C ASP A 193 23.19 0.39 -4.88
N ARG A 194 22.86 0.82 -3.65
CA ARG A 194 23.77 0.88 -2.50
C ARG A 194 23.89 -0.44 -1.73
N GLY A 195 23.14 -1.47 -2.11
CA GLY A 195 23.12 -2.76 -1.42
C GLY A 195 22.25 -2.80 -0.16
N GLU A 196 21.39 -1.81 0.04
CA GLU A 196 20.43 -1.69 1.15
C GLU A 196 18.98 -1.66 0.62
N PRO A 197 18.52 -2.67 -0.13
CA PRO A 197 17.24 -2.62 -0.81
C PRO A 197 16.06 -2.46 0.14
N VAL A 198 15.10 -1.63 -0.24
CA VAL A 198 13.73 -1.66 0.28
C VAL A 198 12.94 -2.58 -0.65
N TYR A 199 12.48 -3.71 -0.11
CA TYR A 199 11.69 -4.67 -0.90
C TYR A 199 10.28 -4.15 -1.09
N CYS A 200 9.89 -3.94 -2.34
CA CYS A 200 8.59 -3.36 -2.68
C CYS A 200 7.59 -4.44 -3.09
N ILE A 201 6.36 -4.31 -2.64
CA ILE A 201 5.24 -5.16 -3.02
C ILE A 201 4.14 -4.25 -3.58
N TYR A 202 3.78 -4.46 -4.83
CA TYR A 202 2.65 -3.76 -5.44
C TYR A 202 1.49 -4.73 -5.60
N VAL A 203 0.38 -4.45 -4.92
CA VAL A 203 -0.82 -5.28 -4.97
C VAL A 203 -1.88 -4.62 -5.83
N ALA A 204 -2.12 -5.16 -7.03
CA ALA A 204 -3.17 -4.74 -7.94
C ALA A 204 -4.46 -5.48 -7.61
N ILE A 205 -5.50 -4.75 -7.18
CA ILE A 205 -6.77 -5.32 -6.72
C ILE A 205 -7.88 -4.93 -7.68
N GLY A 206 -8.49 -5.90 -8.36
CA GLY A 206 -9.61 -5.66 -9.26
C GLY A 206 -9.29 -4.69 -10.40
N GLN A 207 -8.05 -4.61 -10.85
CA GLN A 207 -7.62 -3.76 -11.96
C GLN A 207 -7.74 -4.50 -13.30
N LYS A 208 -7.83 -3.73 -14.39
CA LYS A 208 -7.77 -4.32 -15.74
C LYS A 208 -6.38 -4.90 -15.98
N GLY A 209 -6.29 -6.07 -16.60
CA GLY A 209 -5.01 -6.71 -16.92
C GLY A 209 -4.06 -5.82 -17.74
N SER A 210 -4.61 -5.00 -18.66
CA SER A 210 -3.81 -4.02 -19.41
C SER A 210 -3.20 -2.92 -18.53
N THR A 211 -3.89 -2.50 -17.48
CA THR A 211 -3.37 -1.52 -16.51
C THR A 211 -2.23 -2.14 -15.72
N VAL A 212 -2.42 -3.36 -15.23
CA VAL A 212 -1.36 -4.09 -14.50
C VAL A 212 -0.13 -4.30 -15.37
N ALA A 213 -0.31 -4.73 -16.62
CA ALA A 213 0.79 -4.89 -17.57
C ALA A 213 1.55 -3.57 -17.82
N GLY A 214 0.82 -2.44 -17.93
CA GLY A 214 1.42 -1.11 -18.07
C GLY A 214 2.24 -0.70 -16.84
N ILE A 215 1.79 -1.02 -15.65
CA ILE A 215 2.52 -0.74 -14.40
C ILE A 215 3.78 -1.61 -14.31
N VAL A 216 3.67 -2.92 -14.57
CA VAL A 216 4.81 -3.82 -14.59
C VAL A 216 5.87 -3.32 -15.57
N LYS A 217 5.47 -2.95 -16.79
CA LYS A 217 6.38 -2.38 -17.80
C LYS A 217 7.03 -1.09 -17.30
N LYS A 218 6.29 -0.18 -16.68
CA LYS A 218 6.84 1.05 -16.11
C LYS A 218 7.90 0.77 -15.03
N LEU A 219 7.65 -0.21 -14.17
CA LEU A 219 8.60 -0.65 -13.14
C LEU A 219 9.84 -1.33 -13.78
N GLU A 220 9.66 -2.12 -14.83
CA GLU A 220 10.77 -2.73 -15.59
C GLU A 220 11.63 -1.67 -16.27
N ASP A 221 11.03 -0.73 -16.99
CA ASP A 221 11.72 0.36 -17.70
C ASP A 221 12.53 1.24 -16.71
N ALA A 222 12.02 1.43 -15.48
CA ALA A 222 12.74 2.13 -14.40
C ALA A 222 13.77 1.24 -13.66
N GLY A 223 13.85 -0.06 -13.98
CA GLY A 223 14.70 -1.03 -13.27
C GLY A 223 14.23 -1.35 -11.85
N ALA A 224 13.01 -0.97 -11.49
CA ALA A 224 12.45 -1.16 -10.15
C ALA A 224 11.97 -2.59 -9.90
N MET A 225 11.75 -3.40 -10.95
CA MET A 225 11.42 -4.82 -10.78
C MET A 225 12.53 -5.61 -10.09
N ALA A 226 13.77 -5.14 -10.10
CA ALA A 226 14.89 -5.80 -9.42
C ALA A 226 14.70 -5.96 -7.88
N TYR A 227 13.81 -5.16 -7.29
CA TYR A 227 13.47 -5.19 -5.86
C TYR A 227 11.96 -5.19 -5.59
N THR A 228 11.14 -5.44 -6.62
CA THR A 228 9.68 -5.37 -6.52
C THR A 228 9.03 -6.71 -6.84
N THR A 229 8.04 -7.10 -6.06
CA THR A 229 7.10 -8.20 -6.34
C THR A 229 5.72 -7.60 -6.64
N VAL A 230 5.08 -8.07 -7.70
CA VAL A 230 3.71 -7.66 -8.05
C VAL A 230 2.75 -8.79 -7.73
N VAL A 231 1.72 -8.50 -6.93
CA VAL A 231 0.59 -9.41 -6.66
C VAL A 231 -0.61 -8.90 -7.43
N ALA A 232 -1.13 -9.68 -8.38
CA ALA A 232 -2.21 -9.23 -9.23
C ALA A 232 -3.45 -10.11 -9.07
N SER A 233 -4.58 -9.45 -8.80
CA SER A 233 -5.92 -10.00 -8.96
C SER A 233 -6.70 -9.08 -9.88
N ASN A 234 -7.01 -9.58 -11.08
CA ASN A 234 -7.64 -8.77 -12.11
C ASN A 234 -9.14 -8.58 -11.86
N ALA A 235 -9.74 -7.61 -12.54
CA ALA A 235 -11.18 -7.34 -12.46
C ALA A 235 -12.05 -8.50 -12.97
N SER A 236 -11.48 -9.43 -13.73
CA SER A 236 -12.15 -10.65 -14.22
C SER A 236 -12.05 -11.83 -13.28
N ASP A 237 -11.23 -11.72 -12.22
CA ASP A 237 -11.06 -12.78 -11.25
C ASP A 237 -12.24 -12.80 -10.27
N PRO A 238 -12.61 -13.97 -9.73
CA PRO A 238 -13.67 -14.07 -8.73
C PRO A 238 -13.42 -13.18 -7.51
N ALA A 239 -14.49 -12.68 -6.88
CA ALA A 239 -14.41 -11.80 -5.73
C ALA A 239 -13.52 -12.34 -4.59
N PRO A 240 -13.50 -13.64 -4.25
CA PRO A 240 -12.57 -14.19 -3.26
C PRO A 240 -11.10 -13.93 -3.57
N MET A 241 -10.70 -14.00 -4.85
CA MET A 241 -9.32 -13.74 -5.25
C MET A 241 -8.94 -12.27 -5.03
N GLN A 242 -9.85 -11.34 -5.37
CA GLN A 242 -9.65 -9.90 -5.13
C GLN A 242 -9.61 -9.56 -3.64
N PHE A 243 -10.41 -10.26 -2.84
CA PHE A 243 -10.47 -10.09 -1.39
C PHE A 243 -9.16 -10.52 -0.71
N TYR A 244 -8.59 -11.67 -1.10
CA TYR A 244 -7.38 -12.21 -0.46
C TYR A 244 -6.06 -11.65 -1.03
N ALA A 245 -6.02 -11.06 -2.22
CA ALA A 245 -4.80 -10.53 -2.83
C ALA A 245 -4.01 -9.58 -1.92
N PRO A 246 -4.63 -8.62 -1.20
CA PRO A 246 -3.91 -7.78 -0.25
C PRO A 246 -3.26 -8.54 0.89
N MET A 247 -3.91 -9.59 1.36
CA MET A 247 -3.40 -10.42 2.46
C MET A 247 -2.21 -11.26 2.01
N THR A 248 -2.23 -11.78 0.79
CA THR A 248 -1.08 -12.43 0.13
C THR A 248 0.08 -11.46 -0.01
N GLY A 249 -0.18 -10.24 -0.50
CA GLY A 249 0.85 -9.20 -0.57
C GLY A 249 1.45 -8.87 0.80
N ALA A 250 0.61 -8.79 1.84
CA ALA A 250 1.08 -8.58 3.20
C ALA A 250 1.99 -9.72 3.69
N ALA A 251 1.65 -10.98 3.39
CA ALA A 251 2.49 -12.13 3.74
C ALA A 251 3.87 -12.06 3.07
N VAL A 252 3.94 -11.63 1.79
CA VAL A 252 5.22 -11.37 1.10
C VAL A 252 6.01 -10.25 1.78
N GLY A 253 5.36 -9.14 2.13
CA GLY A 253 6.02 -8.03 2.83
C GLY A 253 6.50 -8.39 4.24
N GLU A 254 5.72 -9.19 4.96
CA GLU A 254 6.07 -9.70 6.30
C GLU A 254 7.30 -10.62 6.27
N TYR A 255 7.47 -11.41 5.22
CA TYR A 255 8.65 -12.25 5.06
C TYR A 255 9.94 -11.40 5.12
N PHE A 256 10.01 -10.32 4.35
CA PHE A 256 11.18 -9.42 4.39
C PHE A 256 11.29 -8.68 5.72
N ARG A 257 10.18 -8.17 6.27
CA ARG A 257 10.14 -7.51 7.58
C ARG A 257 10.69 -8.42 8.68
N ASP A 258 10.24 -9.68 8.71
CA ASP A 258 10.63 -10.63 9.74
C ASP A 258 12.09 -11.10 9.62
N LEU A 259 12.70 -10.94 8.44
CA LEU A 259 14.14 -11.11 8.22
C LEU A 259 14.98 -9.87 8.58
N GLY A 260 14.38 -8.87 9.23
CA GLY A 260 15.07 -7.63 9.61
C GLY A 260 15.27 -6.64 8.46
N LYS A 261 14.62 -6.85 7.32
CA LYS A 261 14.76 -6.01 6.12
C LYS A 261 13.62 -4.97 6.04
N PRO A 262 13.86 -3.81 5.40
CA PRO A 262 12.78 -2.87 5.12
C PRO A 262 11.95 -3.32 3.92
N ALA A 263 10.62 -3.26 4.06
CA ALA A 263 9.68 -3.53 2.99
C ALA A 263 8.65 -2.40 2.86
N LEU A 264 8.17 -2.19 1.64
CA LEU A 264 7.13 -1.24 1.28
C LEU A 264 6.01 -1.99 0.55
N ILE A 265 4.78 -1.85 1.00
CA ILE A 265 3.62 -2.43 0.33
C ILE A 265 2.64 -1.35 -0.11
N VAL A 266 2.19 -1.45 -1.36
CA VAL A 266 1.14 -0.61 -1.94
C VAL A 266 -0.09 -1.46 -2.18
N TYR A 267 -1.25 -1.03 -1.72
CA TYR A 267 -2.54 -1.68 -1.98
C TYR A 267 -3.37 -0.82 -2.93
N ASP A 268 -3.45 -1.19 -4.19
CA ASP A 268 -4.13 -0.41 -5.24
C ASP A 268 -5.33 -1.17 -5.82
N ASP A 269 -6.58 -1.02 -5.31
CA ASP A 269 -6.98 -0.19 -4.17
C ASP A 269 -7.84 -1.00 -3.17
N LEU A 270 -7.85 -0.56 -1.93
CA LEU A 270 -8.65 -1.20 -0.86
C LEU A 270 -10.15 -0.94 -1.00
N SER A 271 -10.58 0.06 -1.77
CA SER A 271 -12.00 0.27 -2.09
C SER A 271 -12.57 -0.93 -2.83
N LYS A 272 -11.81 -1.48 -3.79
CA LYS A 272 -12.20 -2.69 -4.53
C LYS A 272 -12.14 -3.94 -3.66
N GLN A 273 -11.16 -4.05 -2.76
CA GLN A 273 -11.15 -5.13 -1.77
C GLN A 273 -12.43 -5.11 -0.92
N ALA A 274 -12.86 -3.95 -0.45
CA ALA A 274 -14.09 -3.82 0.33
C ALA A 274 -15.33 -4.24 -0.49
N VAL A 275 -15.40 -3.87 -1.77
CA VAL A 275 -16.49 -4.29 -2.67
C VAL A 275 -16.48 -5.81 -2.84
N ALA A 276 -15.33 -6.42 -3.10
CA ALA A 276 -15.19 -7.88 -3.21
C ALA A 276 -15.60 -8.58 -1.91
N TYR A 277 -15.20 -8.05 -0.76
CA TYR A 277 -15.61 -8.59 0.54
C TYR A 277 -17.11 -8.47 0.80
N ARG A 278 -17.74 -7.36 0.39
CA ARG A 278 -19.19 -7.17 0.44
C ARG A 278 -19.89 -8.24 -0.40
N GLU A 279 -19.44 -8.48 -1.63
CA GLU A 279 -19.98 -9.51 -2.52
C GLU A 279 -19.88 -10.89 -1.88
N VAL A 280 -18.71 -11.31 -1.44
CA VAL A 280 -18.49 -12.58 -0.73
C VAL A 280 -19.40 -12.71 0.49
N SER A 281 -19.52 -11.66 1.30
CA SER A 281 -20.32 -11.68 2.53
C SER A 281 -21.82 -11.81 2.25
N LEU A 282 -22.32 -11.13 1.21
CA LEU A 282 -23.72 -11.24 0.82
C LEU A 282 -24.04 -12.63 0.25
N LEU A 283 -23.15 -13.20 -0.54
CA LEU A 283 -23.28 -14.57 -1.05
C LEU A 283 -23.27 -15.62 0.07
N LEU A 284 -22.45 -15.41 1.11
CA LEU A 284 -22.43 -16.20 2.34
C LEU A 284 -23.63 -15.90 3.27
N ARG A 285 -24.59 -15.06 2.85
CA ARG A 285 -25.78 -14.66 3.62
C ARG A 285 -25.47 -13.96 4.96
N ARG A 286 -24.32 -13.33 5.09
CA ARG A 286 -24.03 -12.48 6.25
C ARG A 286 -24.92 -11.24 6.24
N PRO A 287 -25.46 -10.78 7.38
CA PRO A 287 -26.35 -9.63 7.42
C PRO A 287 -25.65 -8.35 6.95
N PRO A 288 -26.23 -7.60 6.00
CA PRO A 288 -25.67 -6.34 5.53
C PRO A 288 -25.86 -5.21 6.56
N GLY A 289 -24.84 -4.34 6.65
CA GLY A 289 -24.88 -3.09 7.40
C GLY A 289 -24.98 -1.87 6.48
N ARG A 290 -24.31 -0.76 6.88
CA ARG A 290 -24.27 0.48 6.10
C ARG A 290 -23.70 0.22 4.70
N GLU A 291 -24.37 0.76 3.66
CA GLU A 291 -24.01 0.61 2.25
C GLU A 291 -23.89 -0.86 1.80
N ALA A 292 -24.64 -1.74 2.48
CA ALA A 292 -24.61 -3.19 2.30
C ALA A 292 -23.24 -3.87 2.64
N TYR A 293 -22.31 -3.17 3.25
CA TYR A 293 -21.10 -3.78 3.78
C TYR A 293 -21.40 -4.63 5.03
N PRO A 294 -20.68 -5.74 5.24
CA PRO A 294 -20.80 -6.52 6.47
C PRO A 294 -20.30 -5.71 7.67
N GLY A 295 -20.79 -6.02 8.87
CA GLY A 295 -20.47 -5.29 10.09
C GLY A 295 -18.98 -5.30 10.47
N ASP A 296 -18.23 -6.26 9.95
CA ASP A 296 -16.79 -6.44 10.19
C ASP A 296 -15.88 -5.84 9.11
N VAL A 297 -16.40 -4.99 8.20
CA VAL A 297 -15.57 -4.36 7.16
C VAL A 297 -14.47 -3.45 7.72
N PHE A 298 -14.69 -2.82 8.88
CA PHE A 298 -13.63 -2.11 9.59
C PHE A 298 -12.51 -3.06 9.99
N TYR A 299 -12.87 -4.22 10.55
CA TYR A 299 -11.90 -5.23 10.97
C TYR A 299 -11.14 -5.83 9.78
N LEU A 300 -11.76 -5.93 8.60
CA LEU A 300 -11.08 -6.33 7.36
C LEU A 300 -9.82 -5.48 7.11
N HIS A 301 -9.98 -4.16 7.07
CA HIS A 301 -8.88 -3.24 6.78
C HIS A 301 -7.94 -3.06 7.98
N SER A 302 -8.46 -3.04 9.21
CA SER A 302 -7.62 -2.85 10.40
C SER A 302 -6.68 -4.03 10.61
N ARG A 303 -7.16 -5.29 10.51
CA ARG A 303 -6.29 -6.47 10.65
C ARG A 303 -5.23 -6.57 9.56
N LEU A 304 -5.52 -6.07 8.34
CA LEU A 304 -4.56 -6.00 7.25
C LEU A 304 -3.50 -4.92 7.51
N LEU A 305 -3.93 -3.69 7.79
CA LEU A 305 -3.04 -2.53 7.90
C LEU A 305 -2.21 -2.54 9.19
N GLU A 306 -2.71 -3.13 10.27
CA GLU A 306 -1.94 -3.32 11.51
C GLU A 306 -0.75 -4.27 11.36
N ARG A 307 -0.68 -5.06 10.31
CA ARG A 307 0.48 -5.90 9.96
C ARG A 307 1.69 -5.07 9.52
N ALA A 308 1.47 -3.85 9.03
CA ALA A 308 2.51 -2.87 8.77
C ALA A 308 3.02 -2.29 10.10
N ALA A 309 4.32 -2.46 10.34
CA ALA A 309 4.95 -2.01 11.59
C ALA A 309 6.48 -1.92 11.46
N LYS A 310 7.11 -1.17 12.35
CA LYS A 310 8.55 -1.22 12.63
C LYS A 310 8.76 -2.21 13.77
N ILE A 311 9.54 -3.26 13.52
CA ILE A 311 9.81 -4.31 14.49
C ILE A 311 10.95 -3.90 15.42
N ILE A 312 10.85 -4.31 16.68
CA ILE A 312 11.89 -4.10 17.70
C ILE A 312 13.25 -4.62 17.22
N ALA A 313 14.32 -3.92 17.59
CA ALA A 313 15.67 -4.25 17.14
C ALA A 313 16.25 -5.53 17.80
N ASP A 314 15.70 -5.97 18.94
CA ASP A 314 16.14 -7.18 19.64
C ASP A 314 15.64 -8.45 18.94
N ASP A 315 16.57 -9.24 18.41
CA ASP A 315 16.29 -10.50 17.71
C ASP A 315 15.55 -11.52 18.58
N ASN A 316 15.87 -11.58 19.89
CA ASN A 316 15.26 -12.57 20.78
C ASN A 316 13.79 -12.27 21.05
N ILE A 317 13.45 -10.98 21.13
CA ILE A 317 12.06 -10.55 21.27
C ILE A 317 11.33 -10.74 19.92
N ALA A 318 11.95 -10.36 18.79
CA ALA A 318 11.37 -10.51 17.48
C ALA A 318 11.00 -11.98 17.14
N LYS A 319 11.83 -12.94 17.56
CA LYS A 319 11.57 -14.40 17.40
C LYS A 319 10.36 -14.92 18.18
N GLN A 320 9.79 -14.10 19.05
CA GLN A 320 8.59 -14.46 19.83
C GLN A 320 7.29 -13.91 19.23
N MET A 321 7.36 -13.24 18.05
CA MET A 321 6.16 -12.75 17.38
C MET A 321 5.14 -13.86 17.12
N ASN A 322 3.85 -13.48 17.14
CA ASN A 322 2.75 -14.40 16.92
C ASN A 322 2.79 -15.01 15.51
N ASP A 323 2.32 -16.24 15.40
CA ASP A 323 2.07 -16.96 14.14
C ASP A 323 3.28 -17.00 13.19
N LEU A 324 4.50 -16.97 13.74
CA LEU A 324 5.71 -17.19 12.96
C LEU A 324 5.75 -18.64 12.46
N PRO A 325 5.94 -18.86 11.15
CA PRO A 325 6.18 -20.19 10.63
C PRO A 325 7.40 -20.83 11.31
N ALA A 326 7.26 -22.09 11.73
CA ALA A 326 8.35 -22.81 12.41
C ALA A 326 9.64 -22.82 11.56
N SER A 327 9.50 -22.97 10.23
CA SER A 327 10.63 -22.96 9.27
C SER A 327 11.34 -21.61 9.15
N LEU A 328 10.67 -20.49 9.51
CA LEU A 328 11.25 -19.15 9.43
C LEU A 328 11.84 -18.67 10.76
N LYS A 329 11.41 -19.26 11.88
CA LYS A 329 11.68 -18.78 13.25
C LYS A 329 13.16 -18.53 13.55
N ASP A 330 14.02 -19.41 13.08
CA ASP A 330 15.48 -19.29 13.32
C ASP A 330 16.13 -18.18 12.48
N LYS A 331 15.50 -17.79 11.37
CA LYS A 331 15.97 -16.75 10.44
C LYS A 331 15.47 -15.35 10.81
N VAL A 332 14.51 -15.24 11.74
CA VAL A 332 13.93 -13.96 12.16
C VAL A 332 14.96 -13.06 12.79
N LYS A 333 14.97 -11.80 12.37
CA LYS A 333 15.82 -10.72 12.90
C LYS A 333 14.96 -9.51 13.27
N GLY A 334 15.41 -8.78 14.29
CA GLY A 334 14.81 -7.53 14.68
C GLY A 334 15.14 -6.37 13.73
N GLY A 335 14.51 -5.22 13.95
CA GLY A 335 14.77 -3.99 13.22
C GLY A 335 14.15 -3.89 11.83
N GLY A 336 13.47 -4.93 11.34
CA GLY A 336 12.75 -4.89 10.07
C GLY A 336 11.54 -3.96 10.08
N SER A 337 11.05 -3.60 8.91
CA SER A 337 9.86 -2.75 8.79
C SER A 337 8.99 -3.14 7.60
N LEU A 338 7.69 -2.96 7.74
CA LEU A 338 6.74 -3.01 6.64
C LEU A 338 5.96 -1.70 6.64
N THR A 339 6.18 -0.88 5.62
CA THR A 339 5.49 0.39 5.40
C THR A 339 4.33 0.16 4.45
N ALA A 340 3.13 0.64 4.77
CA ALA A 340 1.96 0.45 3.92
C ALA A 340 1.49 1.77 3.31
N LEU A 341 1.23 1.74 2.01
CA LEU A 341 0.56 2.79 1.25
C LEU A 341 -0.76 2.25 0.69
N PRO A 342 -1.82 2.20 1.51
CA PRO A 342 -3.15 1.88 1.00
C PRO A 342 -3.67 3.02 0.13
N ILE A 343 -4.35 2.64 -0.96
CA ILE A 343 -5.05 3.57 -1.85
C ILE A 343 -6.55 3.42 -1.64
N ILE A 344 -7.24 4.54 -1.49
CA ILE A 344 -8.71 4.62 -1.46
C ILE A 344 -9.20 5.56 -2.55
N GLU A 345 -10.21 5.12 -3.29
CA GLU A 345 -10.90 5.94 -4.28
C GLU A 345 -12.11 6.62 -3.64
N THR A 346 -12.19 7.96 -3.78
CA THR A 346 -13.37 8.74 -3.41
C THR A 346 -14.22 9.04 -4.64
N GLN A 347 -15.45 9.50 -4.41
CA GLN A 347 -16.34 10.05 -5.43
C GLN A 347 -16.64 11.50 -5.08
N ALA A 348 -16.37 12.41 -6.00
CA ALA A 348 -16.56 13.85 -5.83
C ALA A 348 -15.87 14.42 -4.55
N GLY A 349 -14.72 13.88 -4.19
CA GLY A 349 -13.96 14.32 -3.01
C GLY A 349 -14.59 13.94 -1.65
N ASP A 350 -15.62 13.09 -1.63
CA ASP A 350 -16.31 12.72 -0.39
C ASP A 350 -15.45 11.77 0.48
N VAL A 351 -14.77 12.35 1.45
CA VAL A 351 -14.00 11.63 2.48
C VAL A 351 -14.87 11.15 3.64
N SER A 352 -16.14 11.56 3.70
CA SER A 352 -17.10 11.17 4.76
C SER A 352 -17.83 9.85 4.46
N ALA A 353 -17.64 9.28 3.27
CA ALA A 353 -18.16 7.99 2.91
C ALA A 353 -17.63 6.88 3.84
N TYR A 354 -18.29 5.73 3.87
CA TYR A 354 -18.06 4.70 4.89
C TYR A 354 -16.64 4.12 4.84
N ILE A 355 -16.18 3.69 3.69
CA ILE A 355 -14.84 3.08 3.55
C ILE A 355 -13.72 4.11 3.75
N PRO A 356 -13.73 5.31 3.12
CA PRO A 356 -12.76 6.36 3.39
C PRO A 356 -12.59 6.68 4.88
N THR A 357 -13.71 6.93 5.58
CA THR A 357 -13.70 7.25 7.03
C THR A 357 -13.03 6.15 7.85
N ASN A 358 -13.34 4.88 7.56
CA ASN A 358 -12.74 3.75 8.26
C ASN A 358 -11.22 3.71 8.05
N VAL A 359 -10.75 3.83 6.82
CA VAL A 359 -9.32 3.71 6.52
C VAL A 359 -8.52 4.92 7.03
N ILE A 360 -9.07 6.15 6.97
CA ILE A 360 -8.47 7.34 7.58
C ILE A 360 -8.24 7.13 9.09
N SER A 361 -9.18 6.47 9.78
CA SER A 361 -9.05 6.22 11.22
C SER A 361 -8.02 5.15 11.57
N ILE A 362 -7.79 4.17 10.69
CA ILE A 362 -6.82 3.08 10.88
C ILE A 362 -5.39 3.54 10.58
N THR A 363 -5.20 4.45 9.64
CA THR A 363 -3.88 4.88 9.15
C THR A 363 -3.24 5.95 10.01
N ASP A 364 -1.92 6.11 9.86
CA ASP A 364 -1.11 7.10 10.59
C ASP A 364 -1.04 8.45 9.88
N GLY A 365 -1.95 8.69 8.96
CA GLY A 365 -2.08 9.89 8.16
C GLY A 365 -2.61 9.62 6.76
N GLN A 366 -2.79 10.69 5.99
CA GLN A 366 -3.29 10.62 4.61
C GLN A 366 -2.66 11.68 3.72
N ILE A 367 -2.42 11.29 2.47
CA ILE A 367 -2.11 12.17 1.34
C ILE A 367 -3.40 12.30 0.52
N PHE A 368 -4.02 13.47 0.57
CA PHE A 368 -5.25 13.74 -0.18
C PHE A 368 -4.92 14.37 -1.53
N LEU A 369 -5.37 13.71 -2.61
CA LEU A 369 -5.22 14.19 -3.98
C LEU A 369 -6.55 14.75 -4.48
N GLU A 370 -6.54 16.03 -4.85
CA GLU A 370 -7.71 16.81 -5.21
C GLU A 370 -7.84 16.96 -6.73
N GLY A 371 -9.05 16.70 -7.26
CA GLY A 371 -9.33 16.77 -8.69
C GLY A 371 -9.15 18.17 -9.28
N ASP A 372 -9.56 19.21 -8.56
CA ASP A 372 -9.43 20.60 -9.01
C ASP A 372 -7.97 21.05 -9.15
N LEU A 373 -7.10 20.63 -8.21
CA LEU A 373 -5.67 20.86 -8.31
C LEU A 373 -5.07 20.12 -9.51
N PHE A 374 -5.46 18.88 -9.72
CA PHE A 374 -5.00 18.08 -10.84
C PHE A 374 -5.37 18.72 -12.19
N ASN A 375 -6.61 19.16 -12.32
CA ASN A 375 -7.13 19.80 -13.53
C ASN A 375 -6.52 21.19 -13.78
N SER A 376 -6.15 21.90 -12.73
CA SER A 376 -5.42 23.18 -12.83
C SER A 376 -3.93 23.03 -13.16
N GLY A 377 -3.44 21.78 -13.34
CA GLY A 377 -2.05 21.51 -13.70
C GLY A 377 -1.07 21.48 -12.52
N ILE A 378 -1.57 21.43 -11.28
CA ILE A 378 -0.74 21.22 -10.09
C ILE A 378 -0.58 19.74 -9.88
N ARG A 379 0.61 19.21 -10.17
CA ARG A 379 0.93 17.78 -10.10
C ARG A 379 2.25 17.58 -9.36
N PRO A 380 2.28 16.74 -8.29
CA PRO A 380 1.15 16.00 -7.71
C PRO A 380 0.08 16.93 -7.11
N ALA A 381 -1.19 16.53 -7.22
CA ALA A 381 -2.35 17.33 -6.85
C ALA A 381 -2.66 17.25 -5.33
N ILE A 382 -1.64 17.41 -4.50
CA ILE A 382 -1.73 17.23 -3.05
C ILE A 382 -2.40 18.44 -2.41
N ASN A 383 -3.52 18.21 -1.73
CA ASN A 383 -4.12 19.22 -0.86
C ASN A 383 -3.41 19.23 0.50
N VAL A 384 -2.59 20.25 0.73
CA VAL A 384 -1.74 20.38 1.92
C VAL A 384 -2.56 20.60 3.20
N GLY A 385 -3.74 21.22 3.09
CA GLY A 385 -4.59 21.57 4.24
C GLY A 385 -5.16 20.33 4.94
N ILE A 386 -5.59 19.34 4.18
CA ILE A 386 -6.22 18.11 4.71
C ILE A 386 -5.30 16.90 4.71
N SER A 387 -4.14 16.99 4.12
CA SER A 387 -3.11 15.93 4.17
C SER A 387 -2.33 16.02 5.48
N VAL A 388 -2.12 14.87 6.13
CA VAL A 388 -1.49 14.79 7.45
C VAL A 388 -0.57 13.58 7.51
N SER A 389 0.61 13.74 8.12
CA SER A 389 1.42 12.62 8.63
C SER A 389 1.48 12.73 10.15
N ARG A 390 1.01 11.69 10.86
CA ARG A 390 1.05 11.64 12.33
C ARG A 390 2.46 11.36 12.88
N VAL A 391 3.34 10.78 12.09
CA VAL A 391 4.76 10.59 12.42
C VAL A 391 5.52 11.91 12.22
N GLY A 392 5.21 12.63 11.16
CA GLY A 392 5.71 13.97 10.90
C GLY A 392 7.24 14.04 10.86
N GLY A 393 7.80 15.09 11.46
CA GLY A 393 9.24 15.35 11.45
C GLY A 393 10.13 14.31 12.14
N SER A 394 9.55 13.30 12.81
CA SER A 394 10.30 12.14 13.32
C SER A 394 10.77 11.22 12.18
N ALA A 395 10.07 11.25 11.04
CA ALA A 395 10.40 10.53 9.82
C ALA A 395 11.15 11.39 8.79
N GLN A 396 11.81 12.46 9.22
CA GLN A 396 12.64 13.31 8.36
C GLN A 396 14.09 13.31 8.83
N ILE A 397 15.03 13.36 7.89
CA ILE A 397 16.42 13.68 8.20
C ILE A 397 16.52 15.11 8.73
N LYS A 398 17.50 15.36 9.61
CA LYS A 398 17.61 16.64 10.35
C LYS A 398 17.66 17.87 9.43
N SER A 399 18.35 17.79 8.31
CA SER A 399 18.45 18.85 7.31
C SER A 399 17.10 19.17 6.66
N MET A 400 16.32 18.15 6.24
CA MET A 400 14.97 18.35 5.70
C MET A 400 14.04 18.96 6.74
N LYS A 401 14.03 18.41 7.95
CA LYS A 401 13.21 18.92 9.05
C LYS A 401 13.46 20.39 9.34
N LYS A 402 14.72 20.82 9.29
CA LYS A 402 15.12 22.22 9.57
C LYS A 402 14.71 23.16 8.42
N VAL A 403 14.86 22.71 7.18
CA VAL A 403 14.55 23.53 5.99
C VAL A 403 13.05 23.58 5.71
N ALA A 404 12.35 22.44 5.75
CA ALA A 404 10.94 22.37 5.34
C ALA A 404 9.94 22.67 6.48
N GLY A 405 10.40 22.99 7.69
CA GLY A 405 9.58 23.10 8.89
C GLY A 405 8.38 24.06 8.80
N THR A 406 8.50 25.13 8.02
CA THR A 406 7.42 26.12 7.84
C THR A 406 6.64 25.92 6.55
N LEU A 407 7.16 25.14 5.59
CA LEU A 407 6.62 25.05 4.23
C LEU A 407 5.15 24.68 4.18
N LYS A 408 4.74 23.73 5.02
CA LYS A 408 3.35 23.28 5.10
C LYS A 408 2.41 24.42 5.51
N LEU A 409 2.80 25.19 6.55
CA LEU A 409 2.03 26.33 7.03
C LEU A 409 1.99 27.44 5.97
N ASP A 410 3.14 27.75 5.37
CA ASP A 410 3.25 28.77 4.30
C ASP A 410 2.32 28.42 3.12
N GLN A 411 2.29 27.15 2.70
CA GLN A 411 1.42 26.71 1.61
C GLN A 411 -0.07 26.68 1.98
N ALA A 412 -0.42 26.32 3.21
CA ALA A 412 -1.81 26.37 3.68
C ALA A 412 -2.30 27.84 3.69
N GLN A 413 -1.50 28.76 4.22
CA GLN A 413 -1.80 30.19 4.23
C GLN A 413 -1.93 30.76 2.82
N TYR A 414 -1.01 30.38 1.92
CA TYR A 414 -1.08 30.79 0.52
C TYR A 414 -2.42 30.37 -0.12
N ARG A 415 -2.85 29.12 0.08
CA ARG A 415 -4.12 28.62 -0.49
C ARG A 415 -5.34 29.39 0.03
N GLU A 416 -5.35 29.71 1.30
CA GLU A 416 -6.42 30.51 1.91
C GLU A 416 -6.47 31.90 1.29
N LEU A 417 -5.31 32.59 1.20
CA LEU A 417 -5.21 33.92 0.62
C LEU A 417 -5.48 33.94 -0.89
N GLU A 418 -5.07 32.90 -1.63
CA GLU A 418 -5.36 32.76 -3.07
C GLU A 418 -6.87 32.76 -3.34
N ALA A 419 -7.64 32.08 -2.49
CA ALA A 419 -9.10 32.07 -2.61
C ALA A 419 -9.69 33.46 -2.40
N PHE A 420 -9.20 34.22 -1.41
CA PHE A 420 -9.63 35.61 -1.16
C PHE A 420 -9.18 36.57 -2.25
N ALA A 421 -7.96 36.42 -2.76
CA ALA A 421 -7.41 37.30 -3.80
C ALA A 421 -8.22 37.29 -5.11
N LYS A 422 -8.94 36.22 -5.41
CA LYS A 422 -9.85 36.12 -6.55
C LYS A 422 -11.06 37.04 -6.47
N PHE A 423 -11.41 37.49 -5.25
CA PHE A 423 -12.61 38.29 -4.99
C PHE A 423 -12.31 39.76 -4.59
N GLY A 424 -11.04 40.13 -4.33
CA GLY A 424 -10.64 41.47 -3.86
C GLY A 424 -9.61 42.14 -4.75
N SER A 425 -9.79 43.47 -5.00
CA SER A 425 -8.91 44.27 -5.87
C SER A 425 -7.75 44.93 -5.13
N ASP A 426 -7.85 45.22 -3.83
CA ASP A 426 -6.83 45.94 -3.08
C ASP A 426 -6.22 45.05 -1.99
N LEU A 427 -5.08 44.44 -2.32
CA LEU A 427 -4.28 43.67 -1.38
C LEU A 427 -3.14 44.53 -0.83
N ASP A 428 -2.88 44.46 0.47
CA ASP A 428 -1.73 45.07 1.10
C ASP A 428 -0.42 44.42 0.65
N THR A 429 0.71 45.11 0.87
CA THR A 429 2.03 44.65 0.44
C THR A 429 2.44 43.33 1.11
N ALA A 430 2.06 43.10 2.37
CA ALA A 430 2.39 41.88 3.09
C ALA A 430 1.66 40.68 2.49
N THR A 431 0.37 40.81 2.20
CA THR A 431 -0.44 39.78 1.54
C THR A 431 0.09 39.49 0.11
N LYS A 432 0.48 40.50 -0.65
CA LYS A 432 1.10 40.32 -1.98
C LYS A 432 2.39 39.50 -1.88
N ASN A 433 3.25 39.77 -0.90
CA ASN A 433 4.50 39.00 -0.70
C ASN A 433 4.24 37.54 -0.36
N VAL A 434 3.23 37.26 0.45
CA VAL A 434 2.84 35.86 0.77
C VAL A 434 2.32 35.13 -0.47
N LEU A 435 1.49 35.79 -1.28
CA LEU A 435 0.97 35.23 -2.52
C LEU A 435 2.10 34.98 -3.54
N ASP A 436 3.01 35.94 -3.70
CA ASP A 436 4.15 35.83 -4.61
C ASP A 436 5.11 34.69 -4.22
N LYS A 437 5.44 34.57 -2.93
CA LYS A 437 6.23 33.47 -2.39
C LYS A 437 5.52 32.13 -2.56
N GLY A 438 4.24 32.08 -2.20
CA GLY A 438 3.43 30.87 -2.26
C GLY A 438 3.26 30.33 -3.67
N ALA A 439 3.01 31.19 -4.65
CA ALA A 439 2.90 30.82 -6.07
C ALA A 439 4.20 30.17 -6.59
N ARG A 440 5.37 30.72 -6.23
CA ARG A 440 6.67 30.13 -6.62
C ARG A 440 6.93 28.81 -5.91
N ASN A 441 6.54 28.69 -4.66
CA ASN A 441 6.62 27.41 -3.93
C ASN A 441 5.75 26.33 -4.58
N VAL A 442 4.56 26.69 -5.09
CA VAL A 442 3.73 25.76 -5.88
C VAL A 442 4.49 25.28 -7.11
N GLU A 443 5.14 26.18 -7.86
CA GLU A 443 5.94 25.78 -9.03
C GLU A 443 7.14 24.89 -8.65
N ILE A 444 7.85 25.19 -7.56
CA ILE A 444 8.93 24.34 -7.03
C ILE A 444 8.40 22.93 -6.73
N LEU A 445 7.24 22.83 -6.07
CA LEU A 445 6.67 21.55 -5.64
C LEU A 445 6.07 20.72 -6.78
N LYS A 446 5.74 21.32 -7.92
CA LYS A 446 5.35 20.57 -9.12
C LYS A 446 6.47 19.63 -9.55
N GLN A 447 6.10 18.42 -9.94
CA GLN A 447 7.04 17.37 -10.32
C GLN A 447 6.42 16.49 -11.40
N LYS A 448 7.24 16.06 -12.36
CA LYS A 448 6.80 15.16 -13.42
C LYS A 448 6.71 13.74 -12.89
N GLU A 449 5.81 12.97 -13.46
CA GLU A 449 5.69 11.53 -13.24
C GLU A 449 6.98 10.82 -13.67
N GLY A 450 7.45 9.86 -12.86
CA GLY A 450 8.63 9.07 -13.14
C GLY A 450 9.97 9.82 -12.97
N ASP A 451 9.95 10.99 -12.33
CA ASP A 451 11.14 11.80 -12.09
C ASP A 451 11.31 12.07 -10.57
N PRO A 452 11.62 11.02 -9.78
CA PRO A 452 11.85 11.19 -8.35
C PRO A 452 13.13 11.98 -8.08
N TYR A 453 13.09 12.85 -7.07
CA TYR A 453 14.22 13.69 -6.67
C TYR A 453 14.97 13.09 -5.48
N PRO A 454 16.31 12.96 -5.54
CA PRO A 454 17.13 12.67 -4.37
C PRO A 454 16.91 13.68 -3.25
N VAL A 455 16.96 13.23 -1.99
CA VAL A 455 16.59 14.06 -0.84
C VAL A 455 17.45 15.32 -0.69
N GLU A 456 18.74 15.27 -1.01
CA GLU A 456 19.66 16.41 -0.99
C GLU A 456 19.25 17.50 -1.98
N LYS A 457 18.79 17.13 -3.17
CA LYS A 457 18.29 18.08 -4.18
C LYS A 457 16.96 18.68 -3.76
N GLN A 458 16.07 17.86 -3.16
CA GLN A 458 14.81 18.35 -2.60
C GLN A 458 15.06 19.42 -1.54
N ILE A 459 15.97 19.16 -0.59
CA ILE A 459 16.31 20.11 0.48
C ILE A 459 16.84 21.41 -0.11
N ALA A 460 17.76 21.33 -1.07
CA ALA A 460 18.36 22.50 -1.68
C ALA A 460 17.33 23.41 -2.37
N ILE A 461 16.40 22.82 -3.14
CA ILE A 461 15.40 23.66 -3.85
C ILE A 461 14.27 24.15 -2.93
N ILE A 462 13.85 23.33 -1.95
CA ILE A 462 12.86 23.73 -0.95
C ILE A 462 13.40 24.89 -0.10
N TYR A 463 14.69 24.87 0.25
CA TYR A 463 15.35 25.96 0.93
C TYR A 463 15.16 27.31 0.22
N VAL A 464 15.40 27.33 -1.09
CA VAL A 464 15.24 28.53 -1.92
C VAL A 464 13.81 29.08 -1.86
N GLY A 465 12.82 28.22 -1.95
CA GLY A 465 11.41 28.59 -1.85
C GLY A 465 11.01 29.11 -0.46
N VAL A 466 11.40 28.40 0.59
CA VAL A 466 11.10 28.78 1.98
C VAL A 466 11.73 30.11 2.36
N LYS A 467 12.97 30.37 1.91
CA LYS A 467 13.67 31.65 2.15
C LYS A 467 13.24 32.77 1.20
N GLY A 468 12.41 32.49 0.19
CA GLY A 468 11.93 33.50 -0.77
C GLY A 468 13.03 34.09 -1.65
N LEU A 469 14.07 33.32 -1.99
CA LEU A 469 15.24 33.81 -2.73
C LEU A 469 14.98 34.01 -4.24
N ILE A 470 13.80 33.62 -4.73
CA ILE A 470 13.42 33.70 -6.16
C ILE A 470 12.24 34.63 -6.43
N GLN A 471 12.00 35.63 -5.57
CA GLN A 471 10.89 36.58 -5.77
C GLN A 471 11.00 37.33 -7.11
N ASN A 472 12.20 37.58 -7.60
CA ASN A 472 12.46 38.25 -8.87
C ASN A 472 12.40 37.32 -10.09
N VAL A 473 12.40 36.02 -9.90
CA VAL A 473 12.30 35.03 -10.99
C VAL A 473 10.85 34.95 -11.49
N PRO A 474 10.57 35.14 -12.79
CA PRO A 474 9.22 34.93 -13.33
C PRO A 474 8.70 33.53 -13.05
N ILE A 475 7.42 33.40 -12.72
CA ILE A 475 6.80 32.10 -12.33
C ILE A 475 7.03 31.02 -13.40
N ASN A 476 6.90 31.36 -14.68
CA ASN A 476 7.11 30.44 -15.79
C ASN A 476 8.58 30.03 -15.99
N GLN A 477 9.54 30.68 -15.31
CA GLN A 477 10.97 30.36 -15.35
C GLN A 477 11.47 29.62 -14.12
N VAL A 478 10.62 29.43 -13.12
CA VAL A 478 11.01 28.74 -11.86
C VAL A 478 11.60 27.35 -12.13
N LYS A 479 11.07 26.60 -13.10
CA LYS A 479 11.61 25.27 -13.45
C LYS A 479 12.97 25.33 -14.14
N ASN A 480 13.23 26.35 -14.94
CA ASN A 480 14.54 26.55 -15.52
C ASN A 480 15.55 26.97 -14.45
N PHE A 481 15.15 27.86 -13.57
CA PHE A 481 15.94 28.22 -12.38
C PHE A 481 16.28 26.98 -11.54
N GLU A 482 15.30 26.12 -11.21
CA GLU A 482 15.49 24.88 -10.43
C GLU A 482 16.59 24.01 -11.08
N LYS A 483 16.52 23.81 -12.40
CA LYS A 483 17.48 23.02 -13.15
C LYS A 483 18.89 23.62 -13.08
N ASP A 484 19.03 24.93 -13.37
CA ASP A 484 20.33 25.59 -13.36
C ASP A 484 20.94 25.65 -11.97
N TYR A 485 20.12 25.90 -10.94
CA TYR A 485 20.55 25.94 -9.55
C TYR A 485 21.11 24.58 -9.08
N LEU A 486 20.38 23.50 -9.33
CA LEU A 486 20.84 22.17 -8.98
C LEU A 486 22.08 21.77 -9.78
N THR A 487 22.17 22.11 -11.05
CA THR A 487 23.35 21.85 -11.89
C THR A 487 24.60 22.55 -11.33
N VAL A 488 24.48 23.80 -10.90
CA VAL A 488 25.61 24.55 -10.30
C VAL A 488 26.03 23.92 -8.97
N LEU A 489 25.07 23.51 -8.12
CA LEU A 489 25.36 22.82 -6.87
C LEU A 489 26.09 21.49 -7.09
N GLU A 490 25.64 20.70 -8.06
CA GLU A 490 26.30 19.42 -8.40
C GLU A 490 27.70 19.61 -8.92
N ALA A 491 27.93 20.63 -9.75
CA ALA A 491 29.22 20.86 -10.39
C ALA A 491 30.26 21.51 -9.45
N LYS A 492 29.83 22.41 -8.56
CA LYS A 492 30.74 23.25 -7.77
C LYS A 492 30.67 23.04 -6.26
N HIS A 493 29.58 22.47 -5.76
CA HIS A 493 29.29 22.32 -4.32
C HIS A 493 28.71 20.93 -4.00
N ALA A 494 29.25 19.87 -4.62
CA ALA A 494 28.79 18.50 -4.40
C ALA A 494 28.91 18.05 -2.94
N ASP A 495 29.93 18.54 -2.22
CA ASP A 495 30.16 18.33 -0.78
C ASP A 495 29.00 18.88 0.08
N THR A 496 28.42 20.02 -0.33
CA THR A 496 27.23 20.60 0.31
C THR A 496 26.02 19.67 0.18
N LEU A 497 25.78 19.10 -1.01
CA LEU A 497 24.70 18.12 -1.23
C LEU A 497 24.90 16.85 -0.40
N VAL A 498 26.14 16.32 -0.37
CA VAL A 498 26.48 15.16 0.47
C VAL A 498 26.24 15.44 1.96
N ALA A 499 26.59 16.62 2.45
CA ALA A 499 26.33 17.02 3.83
C ALA A 499 24.83 17.13 4.13
N LEU A 500 24.03 17.71 3.22
CA LEU A 500 22.57 17.77 3.35
C LEU A 500 21.96 16.38 3.42
N LYS A 501 22.40 15.44 2.57
CA LYS A 501 21.97 14.04 2.57
C LYS A 501 22.29 13.33 3.90
N ALA A 502 23.45 13.64 4.48
CA ALA A 502 23.86 13.15 5.78
C ALA A 502 23.12 13.81 6.98
N GLY A 503 22.14 14.68 6.71
CA GLY A 503 21.36 15.37 7.72
C GLY A 503 22.07 16.58 8.37
N LYS A 504 23.21 17.01 7.82
CA LYS A 504 23.94 18.21 8.30
C LYS A 504 23.35 19.48 7.72
N TYR A 505 23.19 20.48 8.56
CA TYR A 505 22.73 21.81 8.16
C TYR A 505 23.40 22.84 9.06
N THR A 506 24.39 23.57 8.51
CA THR A 506 25.21 24.57 9.18
C THR A 506 25.05 25.92 8.50
N ASP A 507 25.48 27.00 9.16
CA ASP A 507 25.45 28.35 8.61
C ASP A 507 26.30 28.48 7.32
N GLU A 508 27.39 27.69 7.20
CA GLU A 508 28.21 27.62 6.00
C GLU A 508 27.44 27.02 4.81
N ILE A 509 26.70 25.93 5.06
CA ILE A 509 25.82 25.31 4.05
C ILE A 509 24.74 26.30 3.63
N GLU A 510 24.11 26.98 4.59
CA GLU A 510 23.09 28.02 4.31
C GLU A 510 23.67 29.16 3.48
N ALA A 511 24.88 29.61 3.78
CA ALA A 511 25.56 30.65 3.01
C ALA A 511 25.84 30.23 1.55
N VAL A 512 26.28 28.98 1.34
CA VAL A 512 26.51 28.43 -0.01
C VAL A 512 25.19 28.36 -0.79
N LEU A 513 24.13 27.79 -0.21
CA LEU A 513 22.83 27.67 -0.86
C LEU A 513 22.27 29.03 -1.24
N THR A 514 22.38 30.02 -0.34
CA THR A 514 21.92 31.40 -0.57
C THR A 514 22.73 32.10 -1.68
N LYS A 515 24.05 31.96 -1.65
CA LYS A 515 24.95 32.58 -2.65
C LYS A 515 24.63 32.04 -4.05
N VAL A 516 24.62 30.74 -4.22
CA VAL A 516 24.34 30.09 -5.51
C VAL A 516 22.93 30.44 -6.00
N ALA A 517 21.92 30.46 -5.10
CA ALA A 517 20.56 30.86 -5.49
C ALA A 517 20.49 32.28 -6.04
N LYS A 518 21.16 33.23 -5.40
CA LYS A 518 21.22 34.64 -5.88
C LYS A 518 21.94 34.76 -7.23
N GLU A 519 23.13 34.14 -7.35
CA GLU A 519 23.91 34.15 -8.61
C GLU A 519 23.13 33.57 -9.80
N VAL A 520 22.34 32.50 -9.56
CA VAL A 520 21.52 31.90 -10.60
C VAL A 520 20.28 32.75 -10.89
N ALA A 521 19.63 33.32 -9.85
CA ALA A 521 18.43 34.16 -10.02
C ALA A 521 18.70 35.44 -10.84
N GLU A 522 19.93 35.97 -10.81
CA GLU A 522 20.33 37.13 -11.62
C GLU A 522 20.28 36.87 -13.14
N LYS A 523 20.17 35.62 -13.58
CA LYS A 523 20.08 35.24 -14.99
C LYS A 523 18.65 35.27 -15.54
N PHE A 524 17.65 35.36 -14.67
CA PHE A 524 16.24 35.29 -14.99
C PHE A 524 15.53 36.62 -14.71
#